data_db46b49785d40400090938e31967b036
#
_entry.id   db46b49785d40400090938e31967b036
#
_cell.length_a   1.000
_cell.length_b   1.000
_cell.length_c   1.000
_cell.angle_alpha   90.00
_cell.angle_beta   90.00
_cell.angle_gamma   90.00
#
_symmetry.space_group_name_H-M   'P 1'
#
loop_
_entity.id
_entity.type
_entity.pdbx_description
1 polymer ?
#
loop_
_entity_poly.entity_id
_entity_poly.type
_entity_poly.pdbx_seq_one_letter_code
_entity_poly.pdbx_strand_id
1 'polypeptide(L)'
;MLKQDIVEQLGKIKYPGFSKDIISFGILKDIKISNDLISIIFSQPTNEQDILDKIKQSTINEVSSIDDSSRNIEVTFVPSENLNKSNVISKRNGNIKNIIAVSSGKGGVGKSTIAVNLAAELSKTFKVGLLDLDIYGPSLPTLIGNSDTPKVIENNLLVPIEKYNMKFMSFGFLNAKDDPAIWRGPMVSKLTHQFFDNVDWGHLDFLILDLPPGTGDIQLTLVQKIALSGAIIVTTPQDLAHQDVKKGSDMFNKVNTPVIGVVENMSFYNLKGKIDGFNNKSMNLSFDNLSKNIIVDGNGNFDFDIEIFKGRSGKKESSRLGIPLLGSIPLDPNLSLLSDEGKPYVFENENSLISNIFKDISVNIEKIIQIKND
;
A
#
# COMPACT_ATOMS: atom_id res chain seq x y z
N MET A 1 -34.72 12.09 -23.16
CA MET A 1 -33.83 11.86 -22.00
C MET A 1 -32.50 11.33 -22.51
N LEU A 2 -31.40 12.00 -22.17
CA LEU A 2 -30.05 11.60 -22.54
C LEU A 2 -29.41 10.77 -21.42
N LYS A 3 -28.39 9.97 -21.75
CA LYS A 3 -27.60 9.24 -20.70
C LYS A 3 -27.06 10.17 -19.61
N GLN A 4 -26.74 11.41 -19.96
CA GLN A 4 -26.19 12.40 -19.07
C GLN A 4 -27.19 12.84 -18.01
N ASP A 5 -28.48 12.94 -18.36
CA ASP A 5 -29.56 13.30 -17.42
C ASP A 5 -29.70 12.20 -16.34
N ILE A 6 -29.57 10.92 -16.74
CA ILE A 6 -29.60 9.79 -15.80
C ILE A 6 -28.39 9.83 -14.87
N VAL A 7 -27.18 10.07 -15.38
CA VAL A 7 -25.97 10.15 -14.56
C VAL A 7 -26.07 11.25 -13.52
N GLU A 8 -26.66 12.42 -13.87
CA GLU A 8 -26.89 13.52 -12.93
C GLU A 8 -27.86 13.13 -11.80
N GLN A 9 -28.93 12.40 -12.11
CA GLN A 9 -29.86 11.92 -11.09
C GLN A 9 -29.21 10.85 -10.18
N LEU A 10 -28.46 9.93 -10.77
CA LEU A 10 -27.71 8.92 -10.00
C LEU A 10 -26.68 9.55 -9.03
N GLY A 11 -26.12 10.72 -9.38
CA GLY A 11 -25.25 11.51 -8.50
C GLY A 11 -25.93 12.06 -7.23
N LYS A 12 -27.26 12.02 -7.14
CA LYS A 12 -28.01 12.39 -5.94
C LYS A 12 -28.15 11.25 -4.94
N ILE A 13 -27.97 10.00 -5.39
CA ILE A 13 -28.13 8.81 -4.56
C ILE A 13 -26.86 8.59 -3.74
N LYS A 14 -26.97 8.69 -2.43
CA LYS A 14 -25.85 8.38 -1.52
C LYS A 14 -25.67 6.86 -1.40
N TYR A 15 -24.41 6.42 -1.38
CA TYR A 15 -24.11 5.04 -1.08
C TYR A 15 -24.49 4.74 0.39
N PRO A 16 -25.27 3.66 0.66
CA PRO A 16 -25.71 3.34 2.00
C PRO A 16 -24.55 3.25 3.02
N GLY A 17 -24.66 4.04 4.09
CA GLY A 17 -23.61 4.12 5.13
C GLY A 17 -22.47 5.12 4.84
N PHE A 18 -22.52 5.84 3.71
CA PHE A 18 -21.47 6.80 3.34
C PHE A 18 -22.05 8.17 2.96
N SER A 19 -21.22 9.21 3.04
CA SER A 19 -21.58 10.56 2.62
C SER A 19 -21.47 10.82 1.11
N LYS A 20 -20.77 9.92 0.37
CA LYS A 20 -20.56 10.00 -1.09
C LYS A 20 -21.70 9.37 -1.86
N ASP A 21 -21.98 9.91 -3.06
CA ASP A 21 -22.95 9.36 -4.01
C ASP A 21 -22.40 8.13 -4.76
N ILE A 22 -23.30 7.34 -5.37
CA ILE A 22 -22.98 6.09 -6.06
C ILE A 22 -22.13 6.30 -7.33
N ILE A 23 -22.20 7.48 -7.97
CA ILE A 23 -21.36 7.83 -9.13
C ILE A 23 -19.93 8.09 -8.68
N SER A 24 -19.77 8.88 -7.60
CA SER A 24 -18.45 9.13 -6.98
C SER A 24 -17.80 7.86 -6.40
N PHE A 25 -18.60 6.84 -6.08
CA PHE A 25 -18.12 5.50 -5.74
C PHE A 25 -17.65 4.68 -6.95
N GLY A 26 -17.97 5.14 -8.18
CA GLY A 26 -17.52 4.48 -9.42
C GLY A 26 -18.20 3.13 -9.70
N ILE A 27 -19.38 2.87 -9.10
CA ILE A 27 -20.09 1.61 -9.31
C ILE A 27 -20.90 1.57 -10.61
N LEU A 28 -21.17 2.70 -11.27
CA LEU A 28 -21.87 2.72 -12.54
C LEU A 28 -20.98 2.16 -13.67
N LYS A 29 -21.47 1.12 -14.34
CA LYS A 29 -20.77 0.45 -15.45
C LYS A 29 -21.27 0.89 -16.81
N ASP A 30 -22.59 0.88 -17.03
CA ASP A 30 -23.20 1.28 -18.30
C ASP A 30 -24.66 1.67 -18.12
N ILE A 31 -25.18 2.48 -19.06
CA ILE A 31 -26.59 2.82 -19.19
C ILE A 31 -27.00 2.56 -20.64
N LYS A 32 -28.02 1.72 -20.83
CA LYS A 32 -28.62 1.43 -22.15
C LYS A 32 -30.04 1.95 -22.16
N ILE A 33 -30.38 2.76 -23.16
CA ILE A 33 -31.73 3.35 -23.32
C ILE A 33 -32.31 2.82 -24.61
N SER A 34 -33.48 2.20 -24.53
CA SER A 34 -34.30 1.80 -25.68
C SER A 34 -35.67 2.44 -25.61
N ASN A 35 -36.55 2.16 -26.57
CA ASN A 35 -37.89 2.77 -26.60
C ASN A 35 -38.74 2.40 -25.36
N ASP A 36 -38.60 1.17 -24.85
CA ASP A 36 -39.43 0.62 -23.78
C ASP A 36 -38.68 0.31 -22.48
N LEU A 37 -37.32 0.40 -22.49
CA LEU A 37 -36.49 -0.04 -21.39
C LEU A 37 -35.29 0.87 -21.15
N ILE A 38 -35.03 1.21 -19.90
CA ILE A 38 -33.79 1.80 -19.41
C ILE A 38 -33.08 0.74 -18.59
N SER A 39 -31.95 0.23 -19.06
CA SER A 39 -31.12 -0.73 -18.32
C SER A 39 -29.90 -0.01 -17.73
N ILE A 40 -29.79 -0.07 -16.41
CA ILE A 40 -28.68 0.51 -15.65
C ILE A 40 -27.86 -0.61 -15.06
N ILE A 41 -26.60 -0.67 -15.40
CA ILE A 41 -25.68 -1.75 -15.00
C ILE A 41 -24.68 -1.18 -14.00
N PHE A 42 -24.68 -1.71 -12.80
CA PHE A 42 -23.71 -1.42 -11.76
C PHE A 42 -22.71 -2.58 -11.62
N SER A 43 -21.47 -2.25 -11.29
CA SER A 43 -20.54 -3.22 -10.69
C SER A 43 -21.02 -3.53 -9.27
N GLN A 44 -21.08 -4.81 -8.90
CA GLN A 44 -21.51 -5.22 -7.56
C GLN A 44 -20.49 -4.74 -6.51
N PRO A 45 -20.87 -3.80 -5.62
CA PRO A 45 -19.90 -3.18 -4.69
C PRO A 45 -19.74 -3.97 -3.39
N THR A 46 -20.68 -4.87 -3.08
CA THR A 46 -20.74 -5.65 -1.83
C THR A 46 -21.53 -6.93 -2.05
N ASN A 47 -21.38 -7.90 -1.15
CA ASN A 47 -22.20 -9.12 -1.09
C ASN A 47 -23.41 -8.97 -0.15
N GLU A 48 -23.56 -7.82 0.51
CA GLU A 48 -24.70 -7.55 1.41
C GLU A 48 -25.94 -7.21 0.59
N GLN A 49 -26.90 -8.14 0.56
CA GLN A 49 -28.13 -8.00 -0.23
C GLN A 49 -28.95 -6.77 0.11
N ASP A 50 -29.03 -6.41 1.40
CA ASP A 50 -29.76 -5.22 1.88
C ASP A 50 -29.22 -3.91 1.29
N ILE A 51 -27.89 -3.83 1.07
CA ILE A 51 -27.25 -2.65 0.46
C ILE A 51 -27.56 -2.60 -1.03
N LEU A 52 -27.48 -3.74 -1.71
CA LEU A 52 -27.79 -3.84 -3.14
C LEU A 52 -29.24 -3.46 -3.41
N ASP A 53 -30.17 -3.95 -2.60
CA ASP A 53 -31.61 -3.66 -2.71
C ASP A 53 -31.91 -2.17 -2.48
N LYS A 54 -31.25 -1.52 -1.51
CA LYS A 54 -31.36 -0.08 -1.28
C LYS A 54 -30.87 0.74 -2.48
N ILE A 55 -29.72 0.39 -3.05
CA ILE A 55 -29.18 1.06 -4.23
C ILE A 55 -30.13 0.88 -5.42
N LYS A 56 -30.61 -0.35 -5.64
CA LYS A 56 -31.56 -0.68 -6.71
C LYS A 56 -32.84 0.16 -6.60
N GLN A 57 -33.46 0.16 -5.43
CA GLN A 57 -34.73 0.89 -5.19
C GLN A 57 -34.55 2.39 -5.35
N SER A 58 -33.47 2.97 -4.79
CA SER A 58 -33.18 4.39 -4.94
C SER A 58 -32.93 4.77 -6.40
N THR A 59 -32.24 3.92 -7.15
CA THR A 59 -31.98 4.12 -8.59
C THR A 59 -33.28 4.14 -9.39
N ILE A 60 -34.17 3.18 -9.16
CA ILE A 60 -35.48 3.12 -9.84
C ILE A 60 -36.29 4.38 -9.53
N ASN A 61 -36.36 4.80 -8.28
CA ASN A 61 -37.12 5.97 -7.87
C ASN A 61 -36.60 7.26 -8.52
N GLU A 62 -35.27 7.51 -8.47
CA GLU A 62 -34.68 8.73 -9.02
C GLU A 62 -34.80 8.78 -10.54
N VAL A 63 -34.59 7.68 -11.25
CA VAL A 63 -34.69 7.65 -12.71
C VAL A 63 -36.12 7.73 -13.17
N SER A 64 -37.08 7.10 -12.47
CA SER A 64 -38.52 7.23 -12.77
C SER A 64 -39.01 8.67 -12.65
N SER A 65 -38.40 9.46 -11.75
CA SER A 65 -38.83 10.86 -11.53
C SER A 65 -38.57 11.79 -12.71
N ILE A 66 -37.68 11.39 -13.64
CA ILE A 66 -37.29 12.17 -14.83
C ILE A 66 -37.71 11.52 -16.15
N ASP A 67 -38.31 10.31 -16.11
CA ASP A 67 -38.74 9.60 -17.33
C ASP A 67 -40.23 9.83 -17.62
N ASP A 68 -40.54 10.82 -18.41
CA ASP A 68 -41.91 11.15 -18.86
C ASP A 68 -42.51 10.06 -19.75
N SER A 69 -41.71 9.14 -20.26
CA SER A 69 -42.12 8.09 -21.22
C SER A 69 -42.57 6.79 -20.54
N SER A 70 -42.57 6.73 -19.21
CA SER A 70 -42.96 5.57 -18.39
C SER A 70 -42.32 4.23 -18.82
N ARG A 71 -41.04 4.27 -19.20
CA ARG A 71 -40.26 3.11 -19.59
C ARG A 71 -39.99 2.21 -18.39
N ASN A 72 -39.84 0.92 -18.64
CA ASN A 72 -39.36 0.00 -17.62
C ASN A 72 -37.92 0.31 -17.24
N ILE A 73 -37.63 0.37 -15.95
CA ILE A 73 -36.26 0.60 -15.44
C ILE A 73 -35.75 -0.71 -14.82
N GLU A 74 -34.72 -1.25 -15.43
CA GLU A 74 -34.04 -2.45 -14.96
C GLU A 74 -32.68 -2.10 -14.38
N VAL A 75 -32.44 -2.47 -13.14
CA VAL A 75 -31.15 -2.28 -12.45
C VAL A 75 -30.53 -3.64 -12.23
N THR A 76 -29.37 -3.85 -12.81
CA THR A 76 -28.63 -5.11 -12.73
C THR A 76 -27.27 -4.86 -12.07
N PHE A 77 -26.96 -5.68 -11.07
CA PHE A 77 -25.60 -5.77 -10.53
C PHE A 77 -24.87 -6.90 -11.24
N VAL A 78 -23.77 -6.57 -11.88
CA VAL A 78 -22.88 -7.58 -12.44
C VAL A 78 -21.69 -7.73 -11.50
N PRO A 79 -21.23 -8.96 -11.25
CA PRO A 79 -19.98 -9.15 -10.51
C PRO A 79 -18.96 -8.18 -11.07
N SER A 80 -18.20 -7.53 -10.25
CA SER A 80 -17.10 -6.66 -10.71
C SER A 80 -16.13 -7.56 -11.47
N GLU A 81 -16.47 -7.83 -12.74
CA GLU A 81 -15.51 -8.40 -13.66
C GLU A 81 -14.38 -7.40 -13.71
N ASN A 82 -13.19 -7.86 -13.33
CA ASN A 82 -11.95 -7.13 -13.56
C ASN A 82 -11.99 -6.52 -14.95
N LEU A 83 -12.38 -5.23 -15.03
CA LEU A 83 -12.31 -4.43 -16.24
C LEU A 83 -10.83 -4.29 -16.55
N ASN A 84 -10.28 -5.25 -17.24
CA ASN A 84 -9.06 -5.22 -18.04
C ASN A 84 -8.49 -6.62 -18.24
N LYS A 85 -9.31 -7.55 -18.76
CA LYS A 85 -8.79 -8.88 -19.16
C LYS A 85 -7.79 -8.84 -20.35
N SER A 86 -7.45 -7.69 -20.90
CA SER A 86 -6.58 -7.64 -22.07
C SER A 86 -5.15 -7.14 -21.84
N ASN A 87 -4.81 -6.58 -20.64
CA ASN A 87 -3.45 -6.05 -20.42
C ASN A 87 -2.96 -6.14 -18.96
N VAL A 88 -3.58 -6.92 -18.09
CA VAL A 88 -3.10 -7.09 -16.72
C VAL A 88 -2.01 -8.15 -16.70
N ILE A 89 -0.84 -7.76 -16.21
CA ILE A 89 0.38 -8.57 -16.14
C ILE A 89 0.19 -9.91 -15.40
N SER A 90 -0.82 -10.02 -14.51
CA SER A 90 -1.04 -11.19 -13.66
C SER A 90 -1.40 -12.49 -14.37
N LYS A 91 -1.81 -12.48 -15.65
CA LYS A 91 -2.25 -13.70 -16.34
C LYS A 91 -1.11 -14.63 -16.78
N ARG A 92 0.14 -14.15 -16.84
CA ARG A 92 1.29 -14.96 -17.25
C ARG A 92 2.10 -15.52 -16.08
N ASN A 93 2.01 -14.91 -14.88
CA ASN A 93 2.72 -15.35 -13.68
C ASN A 93 1.81 -16.11 -12.70
N GLY A 94 1.16 -17.19 -13.15
CA GLY A 94 0.29 -18.05 -12.34
C GLY A 94 0.94 -18.66 -11.06
N ASN A 95 2.20 -18.31 -10.81
CA ASN A 95 2.99 -18.81 -9.68
C ASN A 95 3.10 -17.82 -8.50
N ILE A 96 2.60 -16.57 -8.64
CA ILE A 96 2.61 -15.58 -7.56
C ILE A 96 1.19 -15.45 -7.00
N LYS A 97 1.00 -15.84 -5.75
CA LYS A 97 -0.34 -15.84 -5.12
C LYS A 97 -0.82 -14.43 -4.79
N ASN A 98 0.03 -13.63 -4.16
CA ASN A 98 -0.34 -12.30 -3.66
C ASN A 98 0.71 -11.27 -4.07
N ILE A 99 0.26 -10.13 -4.61
CA ILE A 99 1.12 -9.00 -4.96
C ILE A 99 0.70 -7.81 -4.10
N ILE A 100 1.60 -7.34 -3.24
CA ILE A 100 1.34 -6.23 -2.31
C ILE A 100 2.22 -5.06 -2.67
N ALA A 101 1.61 -3.90 -2.92
CA ALA A 101 2.33 -2.67 -3.16
C ALA A 101 2.63 -1.94 -1.84
N VAL A 102 3.87 -1.48 -1.68
CA VAL A 102 4.28 -0.53 -0.64
C VAL A 102 4.48 0.82 -1.30
N SER A 103 3.72 1.80 -0.87
CA SER A 103 3.63 3.12 -1.48
C SER A 103 3.75 4.23 -0.47
N SER A 104 4.13 5.42 -0.92
CA SER A 104 4.16 6.62 -0.09
C SER A 104 3.79 7.86 -0.90
N GLY A 105 3.14 8.82 -0.27
CA GLY A 105 2.76 10.09 -0.90
C GLY A 105 3.96 11.01 -1.20
N LYS A 106 5.09 10.82 -0.53
CA LYS A 106 6.34 11.60 -0.72
C LYS A 106 7.57 10.73 -0.50
N GLY A 107 8.73 11.19 -0.99
CA GLY A 107 10.03 10.58 -0.72
C GLY A 107 10.51 10.80 0.73
N GLY A 108 11.49 10.00 1.16
CA GLY A 108 12.15 10.17 2.46
C GLY A 108 11.36 9.69 3.68
N VAL A 109 10.25 8.96 3.51
CA VAL A 109 9.47 8.39 4.63
C VAL A 109 9.96 7.01 5.08
N GLY A 110 10.99 6.47 4.45
CA GLY A 110 11.52 5.13 4.74
C GLY A 110 10.74 3.99 4.07
N LYS A 111 10.02 4.26 2.97
CA LYS A 111 9.21 3.29 2.23
C LYS A 111 9.98 2.00 1.90
N SER A 112 11.15 2.11 1.30
CA SER A 112 11.97 0.97 0.87
C SER A 112 12.51 0.16 2.06
N THR A 113 12.91 0.83 3.15
CA THR A 113 13.30 0.18 4.41
C THR A 113 12.14 -0.64 4.98
N ILE A 114 10.92 -0.08 4.95
CA ILE A 114 9.71 -0.80 5.38
C ILE A 114 9.43 -1.98 4.46
N ALA A 115 9.53 -1.81 3.14
CA ALA A 115 9.30 -2.88 2.16
C ALA A 115 10.27 -4.06 2.36
N VAL A 116 11.57 -3.78 2.57
CA VAL A 116 12.59 -4.81 2.80
C VAL A 116 12.35 -5.55 4.10
N ASN A 117 12.09 -4.85 5.21
CA ASN A 117 11.88 -5.49 6.51
C ASN A 117 10.55 -6.25 6.58
N LEU A 118 9.50 -5.77 5.91
CA LEU A 118 8.24 -6.49 5.77
C LEU A 118 8.44 -7.78 4.95
N ALA A 119 9.13 -7.70 3.81
CA ALA A 119 9.45 -8.87 3.00
C ALA A 119 10.28 -9.89 3.80
N ALA A 120 11.27 -9.41 4.56
CA ALA A 120 12.10 -10.23 5.42
C ALA A 120 11.30 -10.91 6.55
N GLU A 121 10.36 -10.21 7.18
CA GLU A 121 9.52 -10.83 8.19
C GLU A 121 8.58 -11.89 7.61
N LEU A 122 7.94 -11.59 6.48
CA LEU A 122 7.09 -12.55 5.76
C LEU A 122 7.89 -13.78 5.30
N SER A 123 9.17 -13.63 4.93
CA SER A 123 10.01 -14.73 4.44
C SER A 123 10.34 -15.78 5.49
N LYS A 124 10.13 -15.49 6.77
CA LYS A 124 10.27 -16.47 7.85
C LYS A 124 9.24 -17.61 7.74
N THR A 125 8.11 -17.35 7.06
CA THR A 125 7.00 -18.34 6.94
C THR A 125 6.63 -18.64 5.50
N PHE A 126 6.81 -17.68 4.57
CA PHE A 126 6.34 -17.74 3.20
C PHE A 126 7.48 -17.63 2.17
N LYS A 127 7.21 -18.04 0.93
CA LYS A 127 8.10 -17.77 -0.20
C LYS A 127 7.86 -16.35 -0.69
N VAL A 128 8.85 -15.47 -0.52
CA VAL A 128 8.72 -14.03 -0.76
C VAL A 128 9.68 -13.55 -1.82
N GLY A 129 9.17 -12.69 -2.70
CA GLY A 129 9.97 -11.86 -3.60
C GLY A 129 9.78 -10.38 -3.27
N LEU A 130 10.77 -9.57 -3.59
CA LEU A 130 10.69 -8.11 -3.52
C LEU A 130 11.19 -7.51 -4.83
N LEU A 131 10.33 -6.66 -5.44
CA LEU A 131 10.63 -5.94 -6.66
C LEU A 131 10.63 -4.44 -6.39
N ASP A 132 11.78 -3.82 -6.55
CA ASP A 132 11.96 -2.37 -6.46
C ASP A 132 11.70 -1.74 -7.83
N LEU A 133 10.66 -0.94 -7.89
CA LEU A 133 10.20 -0.19 -9.07
C LEU A 133 10.54 1.30 -9.00
N ASP A 134 11.35 1.74 -8.02
CA ASP A 134 11.84 3.12 -7.96
C ASP A 134 13.02 3.31 -8.92
N ILE A 135 12.70 3.79 -10.12
CA ILE A 135 13.67 3.97 -11.20
C ILE A 135 14.62 5.13 -10.93
N TYR A 136 14.16 6.14 -10.19
CA TYR A 136 14.94 7.36 -9.95
C TYR A 136 15.91 7.23 -8.79
N GLY A 137 15.60 6.36 -7.83
CA GLY A 137 16.44 6.15 -6.66
C GLY A 137 16.37 4.72 -6.16
N PRO A 138 16.77 3.73 -7.01
CA PRO A 138 16.69 2.33 -6.61
C PRO A 138 17.61 2.08 -5.42
N SER A 139 17.02 1.81 -4.26
CA SER A 139 17.75 1.63 -3.00
C SER A 139 17.96 0.16 -2.62
N LEU A 140 17.31 -0.76 -3.31
CA LEU A 140 17.32 -2.18 -2.95
C LEU A 140 18.73 -2.81 -2.95
N PRO A 141 19.63 -2.54 -3.92
CA PRO A 141 20.98 -3.10 -3.87
C PRO A 141 21.72 -2.77 -2.57
N THR A 142 21.61 -1.53 -2.10
CA THR A 142 22.19 -1.09 -0.83
C THR A 142 21.50 -1.77 0.35
N LEU A 143 20.16 -1.75 0.40
CA LEU A 143 19.37 -2.29 1.51
C LEU A 143 19.53 -3.79 1.74
N ILE A 144 19.97 -4.53 0.73
CA ILE A 144 20.26 -5.96 0.87
C ILE A 144 21.77 -6.28 0.81
N GLY A 145 22.62 -5.27 0.61
CA GLY A 145 24.07 -5.44 0.52
C GLY A 145 24.47 -6.39 -0.61
N ASN A 146 23.86 -6.24 -1.79
CA ASN A 146 24.19 -7.00 -2.98
C ASN A 146 24.00 -6.12 -4.23
N SER A 147 25.02 -6.04 -5.06
CA SER A 147 25.02 -5.27 -6.31
C SER A 147 25.32 -6.17 -7.52
N ASP A 148 25.15 -7.47 -7.41
CA ASP A 148 25.35 -8.40 -8.51
C ASP A 148 24.34 -8.13 -9.63
N THR A 149 24.77 -8.32 -10.87
CA THR A 149 23.87 -8.25 -12.02
C THR A 149 23.12 -9.56 -12.19
N PRO A 150 21.78 -9.54 -12.36
CA PRO A 150 20.98 -10.73 -12.62
C PRO A 150 21.48 -11.50 -13.83
N LYS A 151 21.59 -12.82 -13.71
CA LYS A 151 21.97 -13.68 -14.84
C LYS A 151 20.81 -13.82 -15.81
N VAL A 152 21.14 -13.88 -17.10
CA VAL A 152 20.17 -14.23 -18.14
C VAL A 152 20.32 -15.71 -18.46
N ILE A 153 19.21 -16.43 -18.45
CA ILE A 153 19.15 -17.86 -18.82
C ILE A 153 18.40 -18.04 -20.14
N GLU A 154 18.14 -19.28 -20.55
CA GLU A 154 17.41 -19.60 -21.77
C GLU A 154 16.07 -18.82 -21.86
N ASN A 155 15.64 -18.49 -23.07
CA ASN A 155 14.46 -17.67 -23.37
C ASN A 155 14.52 -16.22 -22.87
N ASN A 156 15.70 -15.67 -22.64
CA ASN A 156 15.92 -14.31 -22.11
C ASN A 156 15.27 -14.06 -20.73
N LEU A 157 15.15 -15.09 -19.91
CA LEU A 157 14.68 -14.95 -18.53
C LEU A 157 15.80 -14.44 -17.63
N LEU A 158 15.49 -13.48 -16.77
CA LEU A 158 16.36 -12.96 -15.72
C LEU A 158 16.20 -13.82 -14.47
N VAL A 159 17.31 -14.30 -13.92
CA VAL A 159 17.32 -14.97 -12.63
C VAL A 159 17.38 -13.90 -11.54
N PRO A 160 16.37 -13.80 -10.63
CA PRO A 160 16.41 -12.84 -9.55
C PRO A 160 17.59 -13.11 -8.61
N ILE A 161 18.07 -12.03 -7.97
CA ILE A 161 19.08 -12.17 -6.93
C ILE A 161 18.46 -12.89 -5.73
N GLU A 162 19.11 -13.96 -5.26
CA GLU A 162 18.66 -14.70 -4.08
C GLU A 162 19.56 -14.37 -2.88
N LYS A 163 18.94 -13.87 -1.81
CA LYS A 163 19.58 -13.60 -0.53
C LYS A 163 18.54 -13.70 0.59
N TYR A 164 18.94 -14.03 1.80
CA TYR A 164 18.03 -14.10 2.96
C TYR A 164 16.78 -14.98 2.71
N ASN A 165 16.89 -16.03 1.93
CA ASN A 165 15.78 -16.90 1.51
C ASN A 165 14.65 -16.16 0.77
N MET A 166 14.97 -15.04 0.13
CA MET A 166 14.09 -14.21 -0.68
C MET A 166 14.65 -14.00 -2.08
N LYS A 167 13.76 -13.67 -3.01
CA LYS A 167 14.10 -13.28 -4.39
C LYS A 167 13.98 -11.78 -4.58
N PHE A 168 15.00 -11.17 -5.19
CA PHE A 168 15.06 -9.72 -5.37
C PHE A 168 15.26 -9.34 -6.83
N MET A 169 14.56 -8.30 -7.24
CA MET A 169 14.79 -7.63 -8.52
C MET A 169 14.64 -6.12 -8.35
N SER A 170 15.48 -5.35 -9.04
CA SER A 170 15.47 -3.88 -9.00
C SER A 170 16.02 -3.32 -10.29
N PHE A 171 15.59 -2.15 -10.67
CA PHE A 171 16.27 -1.35 -11.70
C PHE A 171 17.73 -1.09 -11.34
N GLY A 172 18.06 -1.00 -10.05
CA GLY A 172 19.44 -0.81 -9.58
C GLY A 172 20.39 -1.94 -9.95
N PHE A 173 19.89 -3.17 -10.12
CA PHE A 173 20.72 -4.30 -10.56
C PHE A 173 21.00 -4.29 -12.07
N LEU A 174 20.19 -3.58 -12.86
CA LEU A 174 20.33 -3.52 -14.32
C LEU A 174 21.20 -2.34 -14.77
N ASN A 175 21.30 -1.30 -13.95
CA ASN A 175 22.14 -0.12 -14.22
C ASN A 175 23.53 -0.29 -13.62
N ALA A 176 24.38 -1.10 -14.24
CA ALA A 176 25.74 -1.38 -13.76
C ALA A 176 26.73 -0.19 -13.88
N LYS A 177 26.30 0.96 -14.36
CA LYS A 177 27.11 2.19 -14.47
C LYS A 177 26.21 3.41 -14.32
N ASP A 178 26.71 4.42 -13.61
CA ASP A 178 26.14 5.74 -13.31
C ASP A 178 25.69 6.59 -14.52
N ASP A 179 25.22 6.00 -15.58
CA ASP A 179 24.67 6.73 -16.71
C ASP A 179 23.26 7.23 -16.35
N PRO A 180 23.02 8.53 -16.32
CA PRO A 180 21.70 9.11 -16.06
C PRO A 180 20.76 8.77 -17.23
N ALA A 181 20.10 7.62 -17.14
CA ALA A 181 19.10 7.24 -18.11
C ALA A 181 17.85 8.13 -17.95
N ILE A 182 17.50 8.86 -19.00
CA ILE A 182 16.26 9.64 -19.01
C ILE A 182 15.09 8.68 -19.26
N TRP A 183 14.43 8.28 -18.19
CA TRP A 183 13.28 7.39 -18.23
C TRP A 183 11.99 8.15 -18.58
N ARG A 184 11.30 7.74 -19.62
CA ARG A 184 9.97 8.25 -20.00
C ARG A 184 8.90 7.23 -19.69
N GLY A 185 7.66 7.67 -19.33
CA GLY A 185 6.55 6.81 -18.94
C GLY A 185 6.35 5.53 -19.77
N PRO A 186 6.36 5.57 -21.14
CA PRO A 186 6.25 4.37 -21.97
C PRO A 186 7.39 3.36 -21.78
N MET A 187 8.63 3.83 -21.53
CA MET A 187 9.79 2.97 -21.28
C MET A 187 9.67 2.28 -19.93
N VAL A 188 9.29 3.03 -18.90
CA VAL A 188 9.03 2.51 -17.54
C VAL A 188 7.99 1.39 -17.60
N SER A 189 6.88 1.64 -18.30
CA SER A 189 5.83 0.65 -18.49
C SER A 189 6.35 -0.63 -19.16
N LYS A 190 7.14 -0.51 -20.23
CA LYS A 190 7.73 -1.66 -20.93
C LYS A 190 8.66 -2.47 -20.02
N LEU A 191 9.53 -1.80 -19.29
CA LEU A 191 10.47 -2.46 -18.37
C LEU A 191 9.75 -3.13 -17.19
N THR A 192 8.70 -2.49 -16.66
CA THR A 192 7.87 -3.13 -15.62
C THR A 192 7.24 -4.42 -16.13
N HIS A 193 6.70 -4.44 -17.35
CA HIS A 193 6.23 -5.67 -17.98
C HIS A 193 7.34 -6.72 -18.05
N GLN A 194 8.57 -6.32 -18.41
CA GLN A 194 9.69 -7.26 -18.46
C GLN A 194 10.02 -7.86 -17.09
N PHE A 195 9.90 -7.11 -15.98
CA PHE A 195 10.11 -7.66 -14.64
C PHE A 195 9.05 -8.68 -14.22
N PHE A 196 7.85 -8.61 -14.76
CA PHE A 196 6.84 -9.62 -14.52
C PHE A 196 6.90 -10.78 -15.51
N ASP A 197 7.21 -10.51 -16.78
CA ASP A 197 7.17 -11.51 -17.85
C ASP A 197 8.51 -12.25 -18.01
N ASN A 198 9.64 -11.58 -17.76
CA ASN A 198 10.99 -12.09 -18.05
C ASN A 198 11.85 -12.32 -16.80
N VAL A 199 11.27 -12.36 -15.61
CA VAL A 199 11.97 -12.77 -14.38
C VAL A 199 11.46 -14.14 -13.94
N ASP A 200 12.37 -15.05 -13.66
CA ASP A 200 12.04 -16.35 -13.11
C ASP A 200 11.76 -16.28 -11.60
N TRP A 201 10.60 -15.75 -11.27
CA TRP A 201 10.15 -15.68 -9.88
C TRP A 201 9.89 -17.06 -9.26
N GLY A 202 9.62 -18.09 -10.08
CA GLY A 202 9.15 -19.38 -9.60
C GLY A 202 7.85 -19.24 -8.82
N HIS A 203 7.63 -20.12 -7.83
CA HIS A 203 6.46 -20.07 -6.97
C HIS A 203 6.70 -19.12 -5.79
N LEU A 204 5.87 -18.07 -5.66
CA LEU A 204 5.88 -17.14 -4.53
C LEU A 204 4.51 -17.09 -3.85
N ASP A 205 4.49 -17.02 -2.53
CA ASP A 205 3.29 -16.71 -1.75
C ASP A 205 3.02 -15.20 -1.75
N PHE A 206 4.09 -14.38 -1.69
CA PHE A 206 4.03 -12.94 -1.74
C PHE A 206 5.08 -12.35 -2.67
N LEU A 207 4.69 -11.37 -3.47
CA LEU A 207 5.60 -10.45 -4.14
C LEU A 207 5.34 -9.04 -3.61
N ILE A 208 6.31 -8.48 -2.91
CA ILE A 208 6.25 -7.11 -2.41
C ILE A 208 6.78 -6.18 -3.48
N LEU A 209 6.02 -5.14 -3.82
CA LEU A 209 6.42 -4.11 -4.76
C LEU A 209 6.78 -2.83 -4.00
N ASP A 210 8.03 -2.42 -4.09
CA ASP A 210 8.46 -1.10 -3.62
C ASP A 210 8.22 -0.09 -4.74
N LEU A 211 7.13 0.70 -4.64
CA LEU A 211 6.73 1.63 -5.68
C LEU A 211 7.54 2.93 -5.63
N PRO A 212 7.67 3.66 -6.74
CA PRO A 212 8.22 5.02 -6.72
C PRO A 212 7.47 5.91 -5.73
N PRO A 213 8.12 6.89 -5.09
CA PRO A 213 7.43 7.82 -4.19
C PRO A 213 6.53 8.80 -4.96
N GLY A 214 5.52 9.34 -4.28
CA GLY A 214 4.62 10.34 -4.84
C GLY A 214 3.33 9.76 -5.41
N THR A 215 2.68 10.52 -6.29
CA THR A 215 1.36 10.19 -6.89
C THR A 215 1.33 10.54 -8.38
N GLY A 216 2.49 10.51 -9.02
CA GLY A 216 2.66 10.89 -10.42
C GLY A 216 2.19 9.82 -11.42
N ASP A 217 2.21 10.19 -12.69
CA ASP A 217 1.73 9.35 -13.81
C ASP A 217 2.41 7.98 -13.88
N ILE A 218 3.68 7.91 -13.48
CA ILE A 218 4.44 6.65 -13.48
C ILE A 218 3.84 5.68 -12.49
N GLN A 219 3.63 6.12 -11.24
CA GLN A 219 3.05 5.28 -10.20
C GLN A 219 1.63 4.84 -10.58
N LEU A 220 0.80 5.75 -11.08
CA LEU A 220 -0.54 5.44 -11.57
C LEU A 220 -0.51 4.39 -12.69
N THR A 221 0.40 4.56 -13.66
CA THR A 221 0.57 3.61 -14.78
C THR A 221 0.96 2.22 -14.30
N LEU A 222 1.86 2.13 -13.29
CA LEU A 222 2.27 0.86 -12.70
C LEU A 222 1.10 0.16 -12.02
N VAL A 223 0.39 0.88 -11.15
CA VAL A 223 -0.73 0.32 -10.37
C VAL A 223 -1.89 -0.12 -11.26
N GLN A 224 -2.17 0.59 -12.36
CA GLN A 224 -3.22 0.21 -13.32
C GLN A 224 -2.93 -1.10 -14.06
N LYS A 225 -1.67 -1.47 -14.21
CA LYS A 225 -1.25 -2.63 -15.02
C LYS A 225 -1.02 -3.90 -14.22
N ILE A 226 -0.83 -3.78 -12.91
CA ILE A 226 -0.53 -4.90 -12.03
C ILE A 226 -1.80 -5.26 -11.23
N ALA A 227 -2.17 -6.54 -11.23
CA ALA A 227 -3.26 -7.01 -10.38
C ALA A 227 -2.78 -7.11 -8.93
N LEU A 228 -2.91 -6.02 -8.19
CA LEU A 228 -2.51 -5.95 -6.80
C LEU A 228 -3.56 -6.61 -5.89
N SER A 229 -3.11 -7.47 -4.98
CA SER A 229 -3.93 -8.00 -3.88
C SER A 229 -4.25 -6.92 -2.85
N GLY A 230 -3.37 -5.93 -2.70
CA GLY A 230 -3.56 -4.76 -1.84
C GLY A 230 -2.40 -3.80 -1.87
N ALA A 231 -2.60 -2.62 -1.28
CA ALA A 231 -1.58 -1.60 -1.12
C ALA A 231 -1.42 -1.20 0.35
N ILE A 232 -0.19 -0.99 0.78
CA ILE A 232 0.17 -0.45 2.09
C ILE A 232 0.70 0.96 1.88
N ILE A 233 0.19 1.91 2.64
CA ILE A 233 0.65 3.30 2.60
C ILE A 233 1.62 3.56 3.74
N VAL A 234 2.84 3.97 3.41
CA VAL A 234 3.85 4.39 4.38
C VAL A 234 3.85 5.90 4.52
N THR A 235 3.82 6.39 5.73
CA THR A 235 3.86 7.82 6.06
C THR A 235 4.70 8.10 7.30
N THR A 236 4.89 9.36 7.63
CA THR A 236 5.47 9.85 8.89
C THR A 236 4.42 10.65 9.68
N PRO A 237 4.57 10.89 11.00
CA PRO A 237 3.53 11.52 11.82
C PRO A 237 3.16 12.95 11.42
N GLN A 238 4.05 13.67 10.73
CA GLN A 238 3.89 15.09 10.38
C GLN A 238 2.56 15.38 9.68
N ASP A 239 1.85 16.40 10.14
CA ASP A 239 0.58 16.83 9.52
C ASP A 239 0.74 17.27 8.06
N LEU A 240 1.90 17.81 7.68
CA LEU A 240 2.21 18.11 6.29
C LEU A 240 2.21 16.87 5.39
N ALA A 241 2.64 15.72 5.92
CA ALA A 241 2.63 14.45 5.20
C ALA A 241 1.20 13.94 4.92
N HIS A 242 0.20 14.35 5.71
CA HIS A 242 -1.17 13.87 5.57
C HIS A 242 -1.79 14.24 4.21
N GLN A 243 -1.49 15.40 3.64
CA GLN A 243 -2.01 15.78 2.32
C GLN A 243 -1.46 14.89 1.20
N ASP A 244 -0.17 14.52 1.29
CA ASP A 244 0.47 13.66 0.30
C ASP A 244 -0.01 12.21 0.45
N VAL A 245 -0.18 11.73 1.67
CA VAL A 245 -0.76 10.41 1.97
C VAL A 245 -2.17 10.28 1.42
N LYS A 246 -3.01 11.32 1.61
CA LYS A 246 -4.36 11.35 1.06
C LYS A 246 -4.37 11.23 -0.46
N LYS A 247 -3.48 11.95 -1.17
CA LYS A 247 -3.36 11.83 -2.62
C LYS A 247 -2.93 10.42 -3.03
N GLY A 248 -1.98 9.82 -2.29
CA GLY A 248 -1.49 8.46 -2.52
C GLY A 248 -2.59 7.41 -2.39
N SER A 249 -3.36 7.46 -1.31
CA SER A 249 -4.45 6.52 -1.08
C SER A 249 -5.62 6.73 -2.06
N ASP A 250 -5.97 7.99 -2.37
CA ASP A 250 -7.01 8.30 -3.35
C ASP A 250 -6.63 7.81 -4.77
N MET A 251 -5.34 7.74 -5.09
CA MET A 251 -4.85 7.14 -6.35
C MET A 251 -5.20 5.64 -6.43
N PHE A 252 -4.97 4.87 -5.38
CA PHE A 252 -5.33 3.45 -5.35
C PHE A 252 -6.84 3.23 -5.47
N ASN A 253 -7.64 4.09 -4.85
CA ASN A 253 -9.09 4.05 -5.00
C ASN A 253 -9.54 4.27 -6.46
N LYS A 254 -8.88 5.19 -7.20
CA LYS A 254 -9.20 5.44 -8.61
C LYS A 254 -8.94 4.24 -9.53
N VAL A 255 -8.04 3.35 -9.14
CA VAL A 255 -7.69 2.16 -9.91
C VAL A 255 -8.26 0.87 -9.31
N ASN A 256 -9.23 1.00 -8.38
CA ASN A 256 -9.89 -0.10 -7.71
C ASN A 256 -8.93 -1.07 -6.99
N THR A 257 -7.78 -0.59 -6.55
CA THR A 257 -6.85 -1.35 -5.72
C THR A 257 -7.16 -1.11 -4.25
N PRO A 258 -7.43 -2.13 -3.45
CA PRO A 258 -7.72 -1.96 -2.04
C PRO A 258 -6.47 -1.49 -1.28
N VAL A 259 -6.62 -0.41 -0.51
CA VAL A 259 -5.62 -0.05 0.50
C VAL A 259 -5.90 -0.92 1.72
N ILE A 260 -4.95 -1.78 2.10
CA ILE A 260 -5.11 -2.77 3.17
C ILE A 260 -4.65 -2.26 4.54
N GLY A 261 -3.92 -1.16 4.57
CA GLY A 261 -3.53 -0.51 5.80
C GLY A 261 -2.50 0.60 5.63
N VAL A 262 -2.23 1.27 6.73
CA VAL A 262 -1.24 2.35 6.85
C VAL A 262 -0.14 1.93 7.81
N VAL A 263 1.12 2.23 7.49
CA VAL A 263 2.27 2.13 8.39
C VAL A 263 2.79 3.54 8.66
N GLU A 264 2.83 3.94 9.91
CA GLU A 264 3.41 5.21 10.34
C GLU A 264 4.85 4.98 10.78
N ASN A 265 5.82 5.41 9.97
CA ASN A 265 7.24 5.29 10.25
C ASN A 265 7.78 6.54 10.95
N MET A 266 8.87 6.42 11.69
CA MET A 266 9.49 7.49 12.48
C MET A 266 8.49 8.10 13.49
N SER A 267 7.64 7.23 14.08
CA SER A 267 6.50 7.66 14.92
C SER A 267 6.95 8.30 16.22
N PHE A 268 7.99 7.78 16.81
CA PHE A 268 8.59 8.27 18.06
C PHE A 268 10.05 7.81 18.13
N TYR A 269 10.81 8.38 19.04
CA TYR A 269 12.12 7.92 19.41
C TYR A 269 12.07 7.38 20.84
N ASN A 270 12.41 6.11 21.04
CA ASN A 270 12.44 5.51 22.37
C ASN A 270 13.82 5.72 23.00
N LEU A 271 13.87 6.53 24.06
CA LEU A 271 15.08 6.81 24.82
C LEU A 271 15.11 5.97 26.09
N LYS A 272 16.11 5.09 26.16
CA LYS A 272 16.39 4.24 27.32
C LYS A 272 17.76 4.56 27.88
N GLY A 273 17.90 4.48 29.16
CA GLY A 273 19.18 4.69 29.79
C GLY A 273 19.19 4.32 31.25
N LYS A 274 20.37 4.46 31.83
CA LYS A 274 20.61 4.26 33.27
C LYS A 274 21.48 5.38 33.79
N ILE A 275 21.12 5.90 34.94
CA ILE A 275 21.94 6.88 35.68
C ILE A 275 22.84 6.10 36.63
N ASP A 276 24.15 6.15 36.37
CA ASP A 276 25.13 5.52 37.25
C ASP A 276 25.27 6.31 38.57
N GLY A 277 25.46 5.58 39.67
CA GLY A 277 25.57 6.19 40.99
C GLY A 277 24.23 6.64 41.59
N PHE A 278 23.12 6.23 41.02
CA PHE A 278 21.79 6.51 41.50
C PHE A 278 21.55 5.84 42.88
N ASN A 279 21.28 6.64 43.91
CA ASN A 279 21.08 6.12 45.26
C ASN A 279 19.58 6.13 45.61
N ASN A 280 18.85 5.11 45.25
CA ASN A 280 17.50 4.69 45.73
C ASN A 280 16.45 5.79 45.97
N LYS A 281 16.53 6.96 45.36
CA LYS A 281 15.48 7.98 45.38
C LYS A 281 14.91 8.16 43.99
N SER A 282 13.59 8.17 43.84
CA SER A 282 12.96 8.56 42.58
C SER A 282 13.41 9.96 42.18
N MET A 283 13.80 10.14 40.92
CA MET A 283 14.21 11.41 40.36
C MET A 283 13.32 11.76 39.19
N ASN A 284 12.91 13.01 39.09
CA ASN A 284 12.26 13.53 37.89
C ASN A 284 13.30 14.22 37.01
N LEU A 285 13.41 13.77 35.77
CA LEU A 285 14.21 14.45 34.75
C LEU A 285 13.29 15.39 33.98
N SER A 286 13.66 16.65 33.87
CA SER A 286 13.02 17.62 33.00
C SER A 286 13.98 18.02 31.88
N PHE A 287 13.47 18.05 30.66
CA PHE A 287 14.21 18.53 29.49
C PHE A 287 13.55 19.81 28.99
N ASP A 288 14.32 20.83 28.65
CA ASP A 288 13.82 22.16 28.27
C ASP A 288 12.82 22.10 27.08
N ASN A 289 12.95 21.11 26.23
CA ASN A 289 12.11 20.94 25.03
C ASN A 289 11.07 19.80 25.12
N LEU A 290 10.96 19.12 26.29
CA LEU A 290 10.01 18.03 26.50
C LEU A 290 9.06 18.40 27.64
N SER A 291 7.78 18.50 27.34
CA SER A 291 6.72 18.80 28.32
C SER A 291 6.38 17.61 29.24
N LYS A 292 7.29 16.63 29.40
CA LYS A 292 7.05 15.42 30.19
C LYS A 292 8.08 15.30 31.30
N ASN A 293 7.60 15.06 32.53
CA ASN A 293 8.44 14.61 33.62
C ASN A 293 8.75 13.12 33.39
N ILE A 294 10.03 12.78 33.41
CA ILE A 294 10.51 11.42 33.21
C ILE A 294 10.81 10.85 34.60
N ILE A 295 10.18 9.71 34.89
CA ILE A 295 10.37 8.99 36.12
C ILE A 295 11.56 8.05 35.95
N VAL A 296 12.56 8.20 36.79
CA VAL A 296 13.69 7.27 36.93
C VAL A 296 13.31 6.28 38.02
N ASP A 297 13.46 4.98 37.77
CA ASP A 297 13.16 3.93 38.74
C ASP A 297 14.21 3.90 39.89
N GLY A 298 13.96 3.07 40.92
CA GLY A 298 14.86 2.93 42.07
C GLY A 298 16.27 2.40 41.73
N ASN A 299 16.47 1.84 40.51
CA ASN A 299 17.74 1.33 40.00
C ASN A 299 18.45 2.33 39.06
N GLY A 300 17.86 3.51 38.87
CA GLY A 300 18.38 4.52 37.97
C GLY A 300 17.98 4.36 36.51
N ASN A 301 17.12 3.39 36.13
CA ASN A 301 16.72 3.21 34.76
C ASN A 301 15.59 4.17 34.36
N PHE A 302 15.61 4.58 33.11
CA PHE A 302 14.53 5.31 32.46
C PHE A 302 14.23 4.75 31.07
N ASP A 303 12.95 4.79 30.68
CA ASP A 303 12.46 4.34 29.38
C ASP A 303 11.25 5.21 29.02
N PHE A 304 11.35 5.99 27.94
CA PHE A 304 10.25 6.85 27.51
C PHE A 304 10.32 7.20 26.03
N ASP A 305 9.15 7.49 25.47
CA ASP A 305 9.01 7.85 24.07
C ASP A 305 8.99 9.37 23.87
N ILE A 306 9.77 9.83 22.91
CA ILE A 306 9.84 11.22 22.44
C ILE A 306 9.17 11.33 21.08
N GLU A 307 8.15 12.16 20.96
CA GLU A 307 7.57 12.52 19.67
C GLU A 307 8.48 13.54 18.98
N ILE A 308 9.40 13.05 18.11
CA ILE A 308 10.29 13.91 17.31
C ILE A 308 9.46 14.73 16.32
N PHE A 309 8.50 14.08 15.69
CA PHE A 309 7.56 14.71 14.76
C PHE A 309 6.18 14.81 15.39
N LYS A 310 5.65 16.03 15.46
CA LYS A 310 4.28 16.27 15.94
C LYS A 310 3.28 15.93 14.82
N GLY A 311 2.17 15.33 15.19
CA GLY A 311 1.09 14.95 14.29
C GLY A 311 0.72 13.48 14.45
N ARG A 312 -0.26 13.03 13.69
CA ARG A 312 -0.75 11.64 13.65
C ARG A 312 -1.28 11.33 12.27
N SER A 313 -0.45 11.60 11.24
CA SER A 313 -0.84 11.49 9.84
C SER A 313 -1.32 10.08 9.50
N GLY A 314 -0.62 9.04 9.94
CA GLY A 314 -1.00 7.65 9.71
C GLY A 314 -2.33 7.30 10.36
N LYS A 315 -2.53 7.69 11.63
CA LYS A 315 -3.81 7.45 12.33
C LYS A 315 -4.97 8.23 11.70
N LYS A 316 -4.75 9.47 11.28
CA LYS A 316 -5.77 10.29 10.59
C LYS A 316 -6.19 9.64 9.28
N GLU A 317 -5.24 9.13 8.49
CA GLU A 317 -5.52 8.49 7.22
C GLU A 317 -6.18 7.12 7.40
N SER A 318 -5.72 6.31 8.34
CA SER A 318 -6.36 5.06 8.74
C SER A 318 -7.84 5.28 9.09
N SER A 319 -8.14 6.28 9.92
CA SER A 319 -9.52 6.63 10.28
C SER A 319 -10.33 7.15 9.10
N ARG A 320 -9.73 7.96 8.20
CA ARG A 320 -10.40 8.48 7.01
C ARG A 320 -10.84 7.39 6.04
N LEU A 321 -10.00 6.37 5.88
CA LEU A 321 -10.24 5.26 4.95
C LEU A 321 -11.02 4.11 5.59
N GLY A 322 -11.16 4.08 6.91
CA GLY A 322 -11.76 2.96 7.64
C GLY A 322 -10.92 1.68 7.57
N ILE A 323 -9.58 1.83 7.48
CA ILE A 323 -8.61 0.72 7.39
C ILE A 323 -7.67 0.73 8.60
N PRO A 324 -7.00 -0.40 8.93
CA PRO A 324 -6.13 -0.46 10.10
C PRO A 324 -4.87 0.42 9.94
N LEU A 325 -4.43 1.02 11.04
CA LEU A 325 -3.04 1.40 11.24
C LEU A 325 -2.28 0.12 11.59
N LEU A 326 -1.54 -0.42 10.62
CA LEU A 326 -0.87 -1.72 10.74
C LEU A 326 0.26 -1.70 11.76
N GLY A 327 0.95 -0.57 11.88
CA GLY A 327 2.03 -0.38 12.85
C GLY A 327 2.54 1.04 12.89
N SER A 328 3.14 1.40 14.05
CA SER A 328 3.86 2.65 14.30
C SER A 328 5.30 2.31 14.62
N ILE A 329 6.20 2.51 13.65
CA ILE A 329 7.61 2.13 13.76
C ILE A 329 8.40 3.30 14.33
N PRO A 330 9.17 3.11 15.39
CA PRO A 330 9.98 4.16 15.97
C PRO A 330 11.16 4.56 15.05
N LEU A 331 11.65 5.77 15.24
CA LEU A 331 12.95 6.18 14.73
C LEU A 331 14.03 5.44 15.52
N ASP A 332 14.85 4.65 14.86
CA ASP A 332 15.91 3.87 15.49
C ASP A 332 17.22 4.01 14.68
N PRO A 333 18.31 4.48 15.31
CA PRO A 333 19.61 4.59 14.64
C PRO A 333 20.14 3.26 14.11
N ASN A 334 19.85 2.12 14.78
CA ASN A 334 20.27 0.81 14.33
C ASN A 334 19.52 0.36 13.06
N LEU A 335 18.25 0.75 12.92
CA LEU A 335 17.49 0.48 11.70
C LEU A 335 18.15 1.17 10.50
N SER A 336 18.62 2.42 10.67
CA SER A 336 19.36 3.14 9.64
C SER A 336 20.73 2.49 9.35
N LEU A 337 21.50 2.20 10.40
CA LEU A 337 22.81 1.59 10.27
C LEU A 337 22.76 0.26 9.53
N LEU A 338 21.87 -0.64 9.94
CA LEU A 338 21.71 -1.95 9.31
C LEU A 338 21.21 -1.84 7.86
N SER A 339 20.36 -0.83 7.56
CA SER A 339 19.94 -0.53 6.20
C SER A 339 21.12 -0.15 5.31
N ASP A 340 22.06 0.67 5.80
CA ASP A 340 23.28 1.06 5.10
C ASP A 340 24.28 -0.11 4.96
N GLU A 341 24.28 -1.04 5.94
CA GLU A 341 25.07 -2.28 5.89
C GLU A 341 24.46 -3.38 5.01
N GLY A 342 23.26 -3.16 4.46
CA GLY A 342 22.55 -4.11 3.63
C GLY A 342 22.02 -5.34 4.38
N LYS A 343 21.61 -5.13 5.62
CA LYS A 343 21.10 -6.15 6.53
C LYS A 343 19.66 -5.82 6.95
N PRO A 344 18.65 -6.65 6.62
CA PRO A 344 17.31 -6.44 7.12
C PRO A 344 17.27 -6.50 8.65
N TYR A 345 16.73 -5.45 9.28
CA TYR A 345 16.72 -5.28 10.74
C TYR A 345 16.08 -6.46 11.49
N VAL A 346 15.00 -7.01 10.93
CA VAL A 346 14.21 -8.08 11.56
C VAL A 346 14.95 -9.42 11.67
N PHE A 347 16.06 -9.60 10.93
CA PHE A 347 16.93 -10.77 11.09
C PHE A 347 18.03 -10.57 12.14
N GLU A 348 18.53 -9.33 12.24
CA GLU A 348 19.64 -9.03 13.18
C GLU A 348 19.13 -8.78 14.62
N ASN A 349 17.85 -8.35 14.77
CA ASN A 349 17.28 -7.95 16.05
C ASN A 349 15.89 -8.58 16.27
N GLU A 350 15.78 -9.91 16.20
CA GLU A 350 14.51 -10.66 16.18
C GLU A 350 13.55 -10.35 17.34
N ASN A 351 14.08 -10.08 18.55
CA ASN A 351 13.28 -9.84 19.76
C ASN A 351 13.11 -8.35 20.09
N SER A 352 13.46 -7.45 19.16
CA SER A 352 13.33 -6.02 19.38
C SER A 352 11.87 -5.56 19.27
N LEU A 353 11.58 -4.36 19.79
CA LEU A 353 10.28 -3.71 19.61
C LEU A 353 9.92 -3.59 18.13
N ILE A 354 10.87 -3.17 17.29
CA ILE A 354 10.66 -2.98 15.85
C ILE A 354 10.33 -4.31 15.16
N SER A 355 11.06 -5.38 15.46
CA SER A 355 10.79 -6.69 14.86
C SER A 355 9.43 -7.24 15.29
N ASN A 356 9.00 -7.01 16.54
CA ASN A 356 7.65 -7.36 16.97
C ASN A 356 6.59 -6.56 16.21
N ILE A 357 6.81 -5.28 15.95
CA ILE A 357 5.90 -4.47 15.14
C ILE A 357 5.81 -5.02 13.70
N PHE A 358 6.93 -5.38 13.06
CA PHE A 358 6.90 -6.00 11.73
C PHE A 358 6.19 -7.35 11.73
N LYS A 359 6.34 -8.13 12.77
CA LYS A 359 5.63 -9.39 12.95
C LYS A 359 4.11 -9.15 13.05
N ASP A 360 3.67 -8.18 13.82
CA ASP A 360 2.25 -7.83 13.93
C ASP A 360 1.70 -7.32 12.57
N ILE A 361 2.48 -6.50 11.85
CA ILE A 361 2.13 -6.06 10.50
C ILE A 361 1.94 -7.26 9.57
N SER A 362 2.88 -8.22 9.56
CA SER A 362 2.83 -9.40 8.69
C SER A 362 1.60 -10.27 8.99
N VAL A 363 1.30 -10.52 10.26
CA VAL A 363 0.11 -11.27 10.70
C VAL A 363 -1.18 -10.58 10.29
N ASN A 364 -1.25 -9.25 10.42
CA ASN A 364 -2.44 -8.49 10.01
C ASN A 364 -2.64 -8.52 8.49
N ILE A 365 -1.57 -8.42 7.70
CA ILE A 365 -1.63 -8.53 6.24
C ILE A 365 -2.14 -9.92 5.83
N GLU A 366 -1.61 -10.98 6.44
CA GLU A 366 -2.04 -12.34 6.18
C GLU A 366 -3.54 -12.51 6.41
N LYS A 367 -4.05 -12.08 7.56
CA LYS A 367 -5.48 -12.14 7.89
C LYS A 367 -6.34 -11.38 6.89
N ILE A 368 -5.94 -10.16 6.51
CA ILE A 368 -6.71 -9.32 5.57
C ILE A 368 -6.75 -9.96 4.18
N ILE A 369 -5.66 -10.59 3.74
CA ILE A 369 -5.60 -11.23 2.43
C ILE A 369 -6.35 -12.56 2.41
N GLN A 370 -6.27 -13.37 3.47
CA GLN A 370 -7.04 -14.62 3.59
C GLN A 370 -8.55 -14.36 3.55
N ILE A 371 -9.05 -13.34 4.26
CA ILE A 371 -10.47 -12.96 4.24
C ILE A 371 -10.95 -12.56 2.84
N LYS A 372 -10.04 -12.09 1.96
CA LYS A 372 -10.40 -11.71 0.57
C LYS A 372 -10.38 -12.88 -0.41
N ASN A 373 -9.71 -13.96 -0.06
CA ASN A 373 -9.56 -15.15 -0.91
C ASN A 373 -10.62 -16.23 -0.60
N ASP A 374 -11.31 -16.11 0.54
CA ASP A 374 -12.47 -16.89 0.94
C ASP A 374 -13.78 -16.17 0.51
#